data_db21151bb9009f46271beecd01d87f33
#
_entry.id   db21151bb9009f46271beecd01d87f33
#
_cell.length_a   1.000
_cell.length_b   1.000
_cell.length_c   1.000
_cell.angle_alpha   90.00
_cell.angle_beta   90.00
_cell.angle_gamma   90.00
#
_symmetry.space_group_name_H-M   'P 1'
#
loop_
_entity.id
_entity.type
_entity.pdbx_description
1 polymer ?
#
loop_
_entity_poly.entity_id
_entity_poly.type
_entity_poly.pdbx_seq_one_letter_code
_entity_poly.pdbx_strand_id
1 'polypeptide(L)' 'MCWKCKEIDKVILHYRTLGTRVTDRQTLEGLQQLIGALEAEKQALHPEQQ' A
#
# COMPACT_ATOMS: atom_id res chain seq x y z
N MET A 1 14.96 2.63 -11.62
CA MET A 1 13.82 2.41 -10.73
C MET A 1 14.08 1.24 -9.79
N CYS A 2 13.66 1.37 -8.56
CA CYS A 2 13.94 0.36 -7.55
C CYS A 2 12.95 -0.80 -7.65
N TRP A 3 13.47 -2.04 -7.69
CA TRP A 3 12.57 -3.18 -7.80
C TRP A 3 11.73 -3.34 -6.53
N LYS A 4 12.26 -2.88 -5.39
CA LYS A 4 11.49 -2.91 -4.15
C LYS A 4 10.27 -2.00 -4.23
N CYS A 5 10.43 -0.84 -4.84
CA CYS A 5 9.29 0.06 -5.04
C CYS A 5 8.23 -0.59 -5.89
N LYS A 6 8.64 -1.33 -6.91
CA LYS A 6 7.70 -2.05 -7.74
C LYS A 6 6.95 -3.11 -6.95
N GLU A 7 7.67 -3.82 -6.08
CA GLU A 7 7.03 -4.82 -5.24
C GLU A 7 6.02 -4.20 -4.30
N ILE A 8 6.40 -3.09 -3.69
CA ILE A 8 5.50 -2.39 -2.78
C ILE A 8 4.27 -1.89 -3.54
N ASP A 9 4.48 -1.33 -4.73
CA ASP A 9 3.37 -0.85 -5.54
C ASP A 9 2.40 -1.98 -5.90
N LYS A 10 2.93 -3.15 -6.21
CA LYS A 10 2.09 -4.30 -6.51
C LYS A 10 1.24 -4.68 -5.31
N VAL A 11 1.85 -4.70 -4.13
CA VAL A 11 1.13 -5.07 -2.92
C VAL A 11 0.05 -4.04 -2.62
N ILE A 12 0.39 -2.76 -2.76
CA ILE A 12 -0.58 -1.70 -2.53
C ILE A 12 -1.77 -1.84 -3.47
N LEU A 13 -1.50 -2.08 -4.75
CA LEU A 13 -2.56 -2.25 -5.72
C LEU A 13 -3.43 -3.44 -5.39
N HIS A 14 -2.80 -4.53 -4.96
CA HIS A 14 -3.53 -5.73 -4.58
C HIS A 14 -4.48 -5.45 -3.43
N TYR A 15 -4.00 -4.75 -2.40
CA TYR A 15 -4.83 -4.45 -1.24
C TYR A 15 -5.94 -3.47 -1.60
N ARG A 16 -5.65 -2.50 -2.46
CA ARG A 16 -6.69 -1.58 -2.91
C ARG A 16 -7.80 -2.30 -3.65
N THR A 17 -7.42 -3.25 -4.50
CA THR A 17 -8.39 -4.04 -5.22
C THR A 17 -9.23 -4.87 -4.26
N LEU A 18 -8.59 -5.47 -3.27
CA LEU A 18 -9.32 -6.21 -2.25
C LEU A 18 -10.29 -5.31 -1.51
N GLY A 19 -9.86 -4.09 -1.22
CA GLY A 19 -10.69 -3.16 -0.48
C GLY A 19 -11.99 -2.82 -1.19
N THR A 20 -11.98 -2.84 -2.52
CA THR A 20 -13.21 -2.53 -3.26
C THR A 20 -14.26 -3.61 -3.09
N ARG A 21 -13.86 -4.81 -2.68
CA ARG A 21 -14.79 -5.91 -2.48
C ARG A 21 -15.18 -6.12 -1.03
N VAL A 22 -14.47 -5.47 -0.13
CA VAL A 22 -14.71 -5.63 1.30
C VAL A 22 -15.75 -4.62 1.73
N THR A 23 -16.80 -5.12 2.41
CA THR A 23 -17.84 -4.25 2.94
C THR A 23 -17.72 -4.04 4.44
N ASP A 24 -16.84 -4.79 5.10
CA ASP A 24 -16.64 -4.70 6.52
C ASP A 24 -15.73 -3.53 6.86
N ARG A 25 -16.23 -2.62 7.69
CA ARG A 25 -15.49 -1.40 8.01
C ARG A 25 -14.18 -1.71 8.72
N GLN A 26 -14.20 -2.65 9.66
CA GLN A 26 -13.00 -3.01 10.40
C GLN A 26 -11.91 -3.51 9.48
N THR A 27 -12.29 -4.36 8.55
CA THR A 27 -11.32 -4.89 7.60
C THR A 27 -10.79 -3.79 6.69
N LEU A 28 -11.67 -2.88 6.27
CA LEU A 28 -11.23 -1.76 5.44
C LEU A 28 -10.23 -0.89 6.17
N GLU A 29 -10.48 -0.61 7.44
CA GLU A 29 -9.56 0.19 8.22
C GLU A 29 -8.21 -0.48 8.35
N GLY A 30 -8.20 -1.79 8.57
CA GLY A 30 -6.96 -2.53 8.62
C GLY A 30 -6.20 -2.48 7.32
N LEU A 31 -6.93 -2.62 6.21
CA LEU A 31 -6.29 -2.53 4.89
C LEU A 31 -5.70 -1.15 4.66
N GLN A 32 -6.42 -0.12 5.03
CA GLN A 32 -5.93 1.24 4.86
C GLN A 32 -4.67 1.49 5.68
N GLN A 33 -4.62 0.94 6.88
CA GLN A 33 -3.43 1.06 7.70
C GLN A 33 -2.24 0.35 7.06
N LEU A 34 -2.48 -0.83 6.51
CA LEU A 34 -1.42 -1.56 5.82
C LEU A 34 -0.90 -0.78 4.62
N ILE A 35 -1.83 -0.23 3.83
CA ILE A 35 -1.44 0.55 2.66
C ILE A 35 -0.64 1.76 3.08
N GLY A 36 -1.08 2.44 4.15
CA GLY A 36 -0.34 3.59 4.65
C GLY A 36 1.06 3.24 5.10
N ALA A 37 1.21 2.10 5.77
CA ALA A 37 2.52 1.65 6.22
C ALA A 37 3.43 1.34 5.03
N LEU A 38 2.87 0.70 3.99
CA LEU A 38 3.63 0.38 2.80
C LEU A 38 4.06 1.64 2.06
N GLU A 39 3.18 2.63 1.99
CA GLU A 39 3.51 3.89 1.35
C GLU A 39 4.60 4.62 2.12
N ALA A 40 4.55 4.57 3.44
CA ALA A 40 5.59 5.18 4.26
C ALA A 40 6.92 4.49 4.05
N GLU A 41 6.91 3.17 3.92
CA GLU A 41 8.13 2.43 3.65
C GLU A 41 8.71 2.80 2.30
N LYS A 42 7.84 2.96 1.30
CA LYS A 42 8.27 3.38 -0.02
C LYS A 42 8.91 4.75 0.02
N GLN A 43 8.33 5.67 0.77
CA GLN A 43 8.90 7.00 0.94
C GLN A 43 10.27 6.95 1.59
N ALA A 44 10.43 6.08 2.57
CA ALA A 44 11.71 5.96 3.26
C ALA A 44 12.80 5.45 2.31
N LEU A 45 12.41 4.61 1.35
CA LEU A 45 13.37 4.08 0.38
C LEU A 45 13.76 5.16 -0.62
N HIS A 46 12.81 5.99 -1.04
CA HIS A 46 13.05 6.98 -2.09
C HIS A 46 12.36 8.30 -1.75
N PRO A 47 12.86 9.01 -0.75
CA PRO A 47 12.18 10.23 -0.31
C PRO A 47 12.14 11.33 -1.37
N GLU A 48 13.08 11.35 -2.29
CA GLU A 48 13.12 12.39 -3.31
C GLU A 48 12.26 12.06 -4.53
N GLN A 49 11.58 10.93 -4.53
CA GLN A 49 10.77 10.51 -5.68
C GLN A 49 9.28 10.64 -5.39
N GLN A 50 8.92 11.62 -4.68
CA GLN A 50 7.50 11.86 -4.43
C GLN A 50 6.73 12.27 -5.69
#